data_649e51e8b70f385f5573a23492b968c9
#
_entry.id   649e51e8b70f385f5573a23492b968c9
#
_cell.length_a   1.000
_cell.length_b   1.000
_cell.length_c   1.000
_cell.angle_alpha   90.00
_cell.angle_beta   90.00
_cell.angle_gamma   90.00
#
_symmetry.space_group_name_H-M   'P 1'
#
loop_
_entity.id
_entity.type
_entity.pdbx_description
1 polymer ?
#
loop_
_entity_poly.entity_id
_entity_poly.type
_entity_poly.pdbx_seq_one_letter_code
_entity_poly.pdbx_strand_id
1 'polypeptide(L)'
;IINVSLRRNPWLQIVFCPSAVQGDGAAQSVVRGIHALEAAGVDVMIVGRGGGSIEDLWAFNDERVARAIYDSDIPVISAVGHEPDVTISDFVADLRAATPSNAAEIAVPDQREIYRRLDALQTRMVQSEQKRVKALREQFEKTSRSRALQDPMAFIDDKRMLLDYTQKNLAALAQHQMAQRTQQFTALAAKLDALSPLKVLGRGYAVARNEQGQILRAAQEAAAGEKIEVLLGQGSLNCT
;
A
#
# COMPACT_ATOMS: atom_id res chain seq x y z
N ILE A 1 -8.70 -26.37 45.85
CA ILE A 1 -8.80 -26.73 44.44
C ILE A 1 -10.27 -26.66 44.02
N ILE A 2 -11.18 -27.53 44.43
CA ILE A 2 -12.56 -27.68 43.96
C ILE A 2 -13.31 -26.34 43.92
N ASN A 3 -13.34 -25.60 45.03
CA ASN A 3 -14.06 -24.31 45.07
C ASN A 3 -13.51 -23.27 44.11
N VAL A 4 -12.20 -23.25 43.89
CA VAL A 4 -11.55 -22.33 42.94
C VAL A 4 -11.88 -22.74 41.51
N SER A 5 -11.77 -24.01 41.19
CA SER A 5 -12.07 -24.58 39.87
C SER A 5 -13.51 -24.33 39.44
N LEU A 6 -14.47 -24.67 40.32
CA LEU A 6 -15.91 -24.49 40.04
C LEU A 6 -16.34 -23.01 39.97
N ARG A 7 -15.64 -22.11 40.72
CA ARG A 7 -15.89 -20.67 40.60
C ARG A 7 -15.45 -20.13 39.25
N ARG A 8 -14.33 -20.66 38.67
CA ARG A 8 -13.80 -20.26 37.40
C ARG A 8 -14.57 -20.87 36.23
N ASN A 9 -14.92 -22.16 36.35
CA ASN A 9 -15.73 -22.89 35.38
C ASN A 9 -16.73 -23.80 36.04
N PRO A 10 -18.02 -23.42 36.15
CA PRO A 10 -19.06 -24.26 36.78
C PRO A 10 -19.36 -25.55 36.02
N TRP A 11 -18.97 -25.66 34.77
CA TRP A 11 -19.25 -26.82 33.91
C TRP A 11 -18.12 -27.87 33.96
N LEU A 12 -17.09 -27.62 34.77
CA LEU A 12 -15.94 -28.52 34.90
C LEU A 12 -16.38 -29.83 35.58
N GLN A 13 -15.95 -30.94 34.99
CA GLN A 13 -16.06 -32.24 35.61
C GLN A 13 -14.79 -32.50 36.45
N ILE A 14 -14.94 -32.76 37.71
CA ILE A 14 -13.82 -33.01 38.64
C ILE A 14 -13.87 -34.47 39.05
N VAL A 15 -12.79 -35.20 38.78
CA VAL A 15 -12.55 -36.57 39.27
C VAL A 15 -11.61 -36.48 40.44
N PHE A 16 -12.01 -36.94 41.60
CA PHE A 16 -11.21 -36.91 42.82
C PHE A 16 -10.74 -38.32 43.21
N CYS A 17 -9.44 -38.49 43.33
CA CYS A 17 -8.80 -39.72 43.80
C CYS A 17 -8.14 -39.49 45.15
N PRO A 18 -8.73 -39.96 46.25
CA PRO A 18 -8.14 -39.82 47.58
C PRO A 18 -6.88 -40.69 47.72
N SER A 19 -5.75 -40.11 48.11
CA SER A 19 -4.51 -40.81 48.31
C SER A 19 -3.92 -40.49 49.69
N ALA A 20 -3.39 -41.51 50.33
CA ALA A 20 -2.60 -41.30 51.56
C ALA A 20 -1.28 -40.64 51.18
N VAL A 21 -0.93 -39.58 51.91
CA VAL A 21 0.33 -38.80 51.64
C VAL A 21 1.34 -38.94 52.81
N GLN A 22 0.97 -39.69 53.85
CA GLN A 22 1.78 -39.96 55.05
C GLN A 22 1.84 -41.46 55.33
N GLY A 23 2.95 -41.94 56.00
CA GLY A 23 3.17 -43.33 56.39
C GLY A 23 3.82 -44.20 55.31
N ASP A 24 4.18 -45.43 55.64
CA ASP A 24 4.97 -46.33 54.78
C ASP A 24 4.36 -46.71 53.44
N GLY A 25 3.06 -46.48 53.23
CA GLY A 25 2.36 -46.75 51.97
C GLY A 25 2.04 -45.51 51.13
N ALA A 26 2.43 -44.34 51.54
CA ALA A 26 2.03 -43.07 50.92
C ALA A 26 2.45 -42.95 49.44
N ALA A 27 3.71 -43.21 49.12
CA ALA A 27 4.20 -43.17 47.71
C ALA A 27 3.39 -44.11 46.81
N GLN A 28 3.15 -45.36 47.28
CA GLN A 28 2.39 -46.34 46.49
C GLN A 28 0.91 -45.93 46.34
N SER A 29 0.36 -45.21 47.31
CA SER A 29 -1.01 -44.67 47.24
C SER A 29 -1.14 -43.58 46.19
N VAL A 30 -0.12 -42.65 46.13
CA VAL A 30 -0.08 -41.61 45.14
C VAL A 30 0.08 -42.17 43.70
N VAL A 31 1.00 -43.15 43.51
CA VAL A 31 1.18 -43.84 42.22
C VAL A 31 -0.12 -44.48 41.75
N ARG A 32 -0.82 -45.19 42.61
CA ARG A 32 -2.13 -45.78 42.29
C ARG A 32 -3.16 -44.71 41.90
N GLY A 33 -3.09 -43.56 42.60
CA GLY A 33 -4.00 -42.44 42.29
C GLY A 33 -3.74 -41.83 40.88
N ILE A 34 -2.47 -41.69 40.51
CA ILE A 34 -2.09 -41.21 39.16
C ILE A 34 -2.64 -42.17 38.10
N HIS A 35 -2.32 -43.46 38.19
CA HIS A 35 -2.80 -44.44 37.21
C HIS A 35 -4.35 -44.59 37.20
N ALA A 36 -5.03 -44.40 38.31
CA ALA A 36 -6.51 -44.39 38.34
C ALA A 36 -7.09 -43.20 37.60
N LEU A 37 -6.43 -42.01 37.68
CA LEU A 37 -6.86 -40.83 36.94
C LEU A 37 -6.55 -40.93 35.45
N GLU A 38 -5.43 -41.54 35.08
CA GLU A 38 -5.13 -41.88 33.69
C GLU A 38 -6.18 -42.80 33.07
N ALA A 39 -6.52 -43.89 33.82
CA ALA A 39 -7.59 -44.81 33.37
C ALA A 39 -8.98 -44.15 33.29
N ALA A 40 -9.20 -43.08 34.07
CA ALA A 40 -10.41 -42.29 33.98
C ALA A 40 -10.47 -41.32 32.82
N GLY A 41 -9.34 -41.09 32.12
CA GLY A 41 -9.23 -40.23 30.94
C GLY A 41 -9.48 -38.76 31.23
N VAL A 42 -8.86 -38.21 32.27
CA VAL A 42 -8.94 -36.78 32.60
C VAL A 42 -8.04 -35.98 31.67
N ASP A 43 -8.37 -34.69 31.42
CA ASP A 43 -7.60 -33.83 30.52
C ASP A 43 -6.33 -33.23 31.18
N VAL A 44 -6.34 -33.11 32.53
CA VAL A 44 -5.25 -32.59 33.32
C VAL A 44 -5.31 -33.14 34.75
N MET A 45 -4.16 -33.48 35.34
CA MET A 45 -4.07 -33.91 36.72
C MET A 45 -3.46 -32.83 37.63
N ILE A 46 -3.96 -32.70 38.83
CA ILE A 46 -3.33 -31.93 39.87
C ILE A 46 -2.91 -32.91 40.96
N VAL A 47 -1.61 -33.07 41.16
CA VAL A 47 -1.06 -33.85 42.25
C VAL A 47 -0.64 -32.88 43.35
N GLY A 48 -1.32 -32.99 44.50
CA GLY A 48 -1.06 -32.02 45.57
C GLY A 48 -1.48 -32.54 46.93
N ARG A 49 -1.08 -31.82 47.97
CA ARG A 49 -1.48 -32.09 49.34
C ARG A 49 -2.11 -30.88 50.03
N GLY A 50 -2.79 -31.11 51.11
CA GLY A 50 -3.20 -30.05 52.03
C GLY A 50 -2.02 -29.55 52.88
N GLY A 51 -2.27 -28.63 53.80
CA GLY A 51 -1.27 -28.17 54.78
C GLY A 51 -0.84 -29.31 55.70
N GLY A 52 0.45 -29.33 56.06
CA GLY A 52 1.03 -30.33 56.94
C GLY A 52 2.51 -30.04 57.17
N SER A 53 3.21 -30.93 57.88
CA SER A 53 4.65 -30.77 58.18
C SER A 53 5.54 -31.09 56.98
N ILE A 54 6.80 -30.73 57.04
CA ILE A 54 7.79 -30.98 55.98
C ILE A 54 8.02 -32.49 55.76
N GLU A 55 7.80 -33.30 56.80
CA GLU A 55 7.89 -34.75 56.74
C GLU A 55 6.84 -35.36 55.79
N ASP A 56 5.71 -34.70 55.61
CA ASP A 56 4.62 -35.12 54.71
C ASP A 56 5.02 -34.96 53.23
N LEU A 57 6.13 -34.28 52.92
CA LEU A 57 6.65 -34.13 51.58
C LEU A 57 7.46 -35.33 51.07
N TRP A 58 7.90 -36.21 52.02
CA TRP A 58 8.81 -37.32 51.67
C TRP A 58 8.20 -38.28 50.64
N ALA A 59 6.89 -38.51 50.67
CA ALA A 59 6.20 -39.34 49.69
C ALA A 59 6.39 -38.81 48.23
N PHE A 60 6.49 -37.49 48.07
CA PHE A 60 6.65 -36.83 46.75
C PHE A 60 8.13 -36.70 46.32
N ASN A 61 9.06 -37.14 47.16
CA ASN A 61 10.47 -37.32 46.82
C ASN A 61 10.80 -38.78 46.49
N ASP A 62 9.82 -39.67 46.51
CA ASP A 62 10.00 -41.08 46.16
C ASP A 62 10.11 -41.24 44.63
N GLU A 63 11.12 -42.01 44.18
CA GLU A 63 11.39 -42.27 42.76
C GLU A 63 10.15 -42.88 42.04
N ARG A 64 9.37 -43.67 42.71
CA ARG A 64 8.17 -44.30 42.16
C ARG A 64 7.11 -43.26 41.78
N VAL A 65 6.92 -42.22 42.60
CA VAL A 65 6.00 -41.13 42.34
C VAL A 65 6.50 -40.24 41.19
N ALA A 66 7.82 -39.92 41.23
CA ALA A 66 8.44 -39.17 40.16
C ALA A 66 8.31 -39.87 38.80
N ARG A 67 8.55 -41.19 38.75
CA ARG A 67 8.37 -41.95 37.51
C ARG A 67 6.93 -42.02 37.07
N ALA A 68 5.98 -42.20 37.97
CA ALA A 68 4.55 -42.22 37.61
C ALA A 68 4.07 -40.87 37.04
N ILE A 69 4.63 -39.76 37.55
CA ILE A 69 4.36 -38.43 36.98
C ILE A 69 5.01 -38.28 35.61
N TYR A 70 6.25 -38.72 35.45
CA TYR A 70 7.01 -38.60 34.19
C TYR A 70 6.40 -39.45 33.07
N ASP A 71 5.99 -40.67 33.39
CA ASP A 71 5.46 -41.64 32.43
C ASP A 71 3.98 -41.37 32.08
N SER A 72 3.33 -40.39 32.76
CA SER A 72 1.92 -40.03 32.49
C SER A 72 1.76 -39.37 31.14
N ASP A 73 0.83 -39.88 30.33
CA ASP A 73 0.41 -39.25 29.06
C ASP A 73 -0.48 -38.01 29.27
N ILE A 74 -0.94 -37.77 30.52
CA ILE A 74 -1.80 -36.64 30.87
C ILE A 74 -0.96 -35.57 31.58
N PRO A 75 -1.08 -34.28 31.18
CA PRO A 75 -0.37 -33.19 31.81
C PRO A 75 -0.59 -33.15 33.33
N VAL A 76 0.49 -33.09 34.08
CA VAL A 76 0.48 -33.11 35.55
C VAL A 76 0.94 -31.76 36.13
N ILE A 77 0.12 -31.18 36.99
CA ILE A 77 0.45 -30.00 37.77
C ILE A 77 0.79 -30.43 39.20
N SER A 78 2.02 -30.20 39.61
CA SER A 78 2.43 -30.43 41.02
C SER A 78 2.01 -29.23 41.86
N ALA A 79 1.36 -29.52 42.99
CA ALA A 79 0.93 -28.54 43.99
C ALA A 79 1.20 -29.05 45.41
N VAL A 80 2.40 -29.57 45.58
CA VAL A 80 2.85 -30.28 46.82
C VAL A 80 3.47 -29.35 47.82
N GLY A 81 4.42 -28.54 47.41
CA GLY A 81 5.19 -27.67 48.27
C GLY A 81 4.90 -26.19 48.13
N HIS A 82 5.12 -25.41 49.21
CA HIS A 82 5.18 -23.96 49.15
C HIS A 82 6.48 -23.49 48.50
N GLU A 83 6.66 -22.20 48.26
CA GLU A 83 7.83 -21.66 47.54
C GLU A 83 9.20 -22.21 47.98
N PRO A 84 9.52 -22.35 49.31
CA PRO A 84 10.81 -22.88 49.74
C PRO A 84 10.91 -24.40 49.65
N ASP A 85 9.80 -25.14 49.61
CA ASP A 85 9.76 -26.60 49.79
C ASP A 85 9.57 -27.27 48.42
N VAL A 86 10.68 -27.53 47.73
CA VAL A 86 10.65 -28.19 46.40
C VAL A 86 10.85 -29.68 46.54
N THR A 87 10.02 -30.47 45.90
CA THR A 87 10.11 -31.93 45.85
C THR A 87 10.56 -32.43 44.45
N ILE A 88 10.98 -33.70 44.36
CA ILE A 88 11.34 -34.31 43.08
C ILE A 88 10.11 -34.30 42.13
N SER A 89 8.92 -34.52 42.67
CA SER A 89 7.67 -34.43 41.89
C SER A 89 7.46 -33.07 41.23
N ASP A 90 7.90 -31.96 41.86
CA ASP A 90 7.84 -30.61 41.29
C ASP A 90 8.76 -30.43 40.09
N PHE A 91 9.90 -31.13 40.05
CA PHE A 91 10.84 -31.08 38.92
C PHE A 91 10.39 -31.92 37.71
N VAL A 92 9.62 -32.97 37.97
CA VAL A 92 9.24 -33.94 36.97
C VAL A 92 7.88 -33.58 36.35
N ALA A 93 7.00 -32.89 37.11
CA ALA A 93 5.70 -32.44 36.63
C ALA A 93 5.84 -31.42 35.48
N ASP A 94 4.86 -31.39 34.59
CA ASP A 94 4.81 -30.45 33.49
C ASP A 94 4.75 -29.00 33.97
N LEU A 95 4.09 -28.79 35.11
CA LEU A 95 4.03 -27.48 35.75
C LEU A 95 4.04 -27.58 37.26
N ARG A 96 4.70 -26.64 37.91
CA ARG A 96 4.69 -26.45 39.37
C ARG A 96 3.79 -25.30 39.76
N ALA A 97 2.92 -25.51 40.71
CA ALA A 97 2.09 -24.48 41.34
C ALA A 97 2.53 -24.30 42.80
N ALA A 98 2.68 -23.06 43.26
CA ALA A 98 3.10 -22.74 44.61
C ALA A 98 2.08 -23.12 45.70
N THR A 99 0.81 -23.29 45.31
CA THR A 99 -0.28 -23.69 46.20
C THR A 99 -1.33 -24.50 45.44
N PRO A 100 -2.13 -25.34 46.11
CA PRO A 100 -3.27 -26.03 45.48
C PRO A 100 -4.26 -25.11 44.83
N SER A 101 -4.45 -23.91 45.37
CA SER A 101 -5.34 -22.90 44.78
C SER A 101 -4.80 -22.36 43.46
N ASN A 102 -3.49 -22.11 43.44
CA ASN A 102 -2.78 -21.67 42.24
C ASN A 102 -2.82 -22.75 41.14
N ALA A 103 -2.63 -24.03 41.51
CA ALA A 103 -2.82 -25.13 40.55
C ALA A 103 -4.21 -25.14 39.92
N ALA A 104 -5.25 -24.92 40.69
CA ALA A 104 -6.60 -24.80 40.19
C ALA A 104 -6.81 -23.60 39.24
N GLU A 105 -6.13 -22.49 39.53
CA GLU A 105 -6.17 -21.30 38.65
C GLU A 105 -5.47 -21.52 37.32
N ILE A 106 -4.37 -22.26 37.33
CA ILE A 106 -3.62 -22.61 36.13
C ILE A 106 -4.37 -23.64 35.29
N ALA A 107 -4.89 -24.70 35.94
CA ALA A 107 -5.59 -25.79 35.27
C ALA A 107 -6.91 -25.33 34.63
N VAL A 108 -7.58 -24.35 35.23
CA VAL A 108 -8.96 -23.99 34.87
C VAL A 108 -9.00 -22.52 34.41
N PRO A 109 -9.20 -22.27 33.10
CA PRO A 109 -9.34 -20.91 32.60
C PRO A 109 -10.63 -20.26 33.14
N ASP A 110 -10.59 -18.94 33.37
CA ASP A 110 -11.76 -18.18 33.80
C ASP A 110 -12.73 -18.01 32.63
N GLN A 111 -13.89 -18.68 32.76
CA GLN A 111 -14.95 -18.66 31.78
C GLN A 111 -15.46 -17.25 31.49
N ARG A 112 -15.49 -16.36 32.49
CA ARG A 112 -15.90 -14.96 32.32
C ARG A 112 -14.97 -14.18 31.43
N GLU A 113 -13.67 -14.46 31.51
CA GLU A 113 -12.67 -13.84 30.66
C GLU A 113 -12.82 -14.29 29.21
N ILE A 114 -13.06 -15.58 28.98
CA ILE A 114 -13.34 -16.15 27.67
C ILE A 114 -14.56 -15.48 27.04
N TYR A 115 -15.67 -15.37 27.79
CA TYR A 115 -16.88 -14.70 27.29
C TYR A 115 -16.64 -13.23 26.96
N ARG A 116 -15.92 -12.48 27.81
CA ARG A 116 -15.57 -11.08 27.50
C ARG A 116 -14.75 -10.97 26.22
N ARG A 117 -13.81 -11.89 26.00
CA ARG A 117 -12.99 -11.92 24.79
C ARG A 117 -13.82 -12.24 23.55
N LEU A 118 -14.73 -13.18 23.63
CA LEU A 118 -15.68 -13.51 22.55
C LEU A 118 -16.57 -12.32 22.21
N ASP A 119 -17.13 -11.66 23.20
CA ASP A 119 -18.00 -10.49 23.02
C ASP A 119 -17.24 -9.31 22.37
N ALA A 120 -16.00 -9.07 22.80
CA ALA A 120 -15.14 -8.08 22.20
C ALA A 120 -14.80 -8.41 20.73
N LEU A 121 -14.55 -9.68 20.41
CA LEU A 121 -14.29 -10.13 19.03
C LEU A 121 -15.54 -10.00 18.17
N GLN A 122 -16.71 -10.38 18.67
CA GLN A 122 -17.98 -10.22 17.99
C GLN A 122 -18.26 -8.74 17.68
N THR A 123 -18.08 -7.86 18.67
CA THR A 123 -18.25 -6.41 18.49
C THR A 123 -17.34 -5.87 17.42
N ARG A 124 -16.06 -6.24 17.43
CA ARG A 124 -15.07 -5.82 16.41
C ARG A 124 -15.47 -6.32 15.02
N MET A 125 -15.94 -7.55 14.90
CA MET A 125 -16.38 -8.14 13.64
C MET A 125 -17.56 -7.35 13.07
N VAL A 126 -18.60 -7.10 13.87
CA VAL A 126 -19.77 -6.31 13.46
C VAL A 126 -19.39 -4.90 13.02
N GLN A 127 -18.52 -4.21 13.79
CA GLN A 127 -18.05 -2.87 13.45
C GLN A 127 -17.25 -2.87 12.14
N SER A 128 -16.42 -3.89 11.91
CA SER A 128 -15.64 -4.02 10.68
C SER A 128 -16.54 -4.17 9.45
N GLU A 129 -17.55 -5.04 9.54
CA GLU A 129 -18.51 -5.24 8.44
C GLU A 129 -19.39 -4.01 8.20
N GLN A 130 -19.82 -3.33 9.24
CA GLN A 130 -20.56 -2.06 9.10
C GLN A 130 -19.74 -0.99 8.38
N LYS A 131 -18.44 -0.85 8.73
CA LYS A 131 -17.52 0.07 8.03
C LYS A 131 -17.36 -0.29 6.57
N ARG A 132 -17.22 -1.60 6.27
CA ARG A 132 -17.09 -2.10 4.91
C ARG A 132 -18.33 -1.81 4.07
N VAL A 133 -19.52 -2.10 4.61
CA VAL A 133 -20.79 -1.81 3.93
C VAL A 133 -20.97 -0.32 3.71
N LYS A 134 -20.63 0.52 4.69
CA LYS A 134 -20.68 1.98 4.55
C LYS A 134 -19.76 2.47 3.44
N ALA A 135 -18.50 2.03 3.42
CA ALA A 135 -17.55 2.41 2.37
C ALA A 135 -18.02 1.99 0.97
N LEU A 136 -18.57 0.78 0.82
CA LEU A 136 -19.12 0.31 -0.45
C LEU A 136 -20.33 1.13 -0.90
N ARG A 137 -21.21 1.53 0.03
CA ARG A 137 -22.34 2.42 -0.28
C ARG A 137 -21.88 3.79 -0.74
N GLU A 138 -20.92 4.39 -0.05
CA GLU A 138 -20.34 5.68 -0.44
C GLU A 138 -19.69 5.62 -1.83
N GLN A 139 -18.95 4.53 -2.11
CA GLN A 139 -18.36 4.31 -3.44
C GLN A 139 -19.45 4.14 -4.52
N PHE A 140 -20.47 3.36 -4.23
CA PHE A 140 -21.62 3.18 -5.15
C PHE A 140 -22.31 4.52 -5.44
N GLU A 141 -22.64 5.31 -4.40
CA GLU A 141 -23.28 6.62 -4.58
C GLU A 141 -22.40 7.58 -5.38
N LYS A 142 -21.11 7.63 -5.10
CA LYS A 142 -20.15 8.45 -5.87
C LYS A 142 -20.13 8.04 -7.34
N THR A 143 -20.11 6.75 -7.62
CA THR A 143 -20.08 6.24 -8.99
C THR A 143 -21.41 6.48 -9.70
N SER A 144 -22.54 6.17 -9.06
CA SER A 144 -23.86 6.36 -9.64
C SER A 144 -24.21 7.83 -9.90
N ARG A 145 -23.67 8.76 -9.13
CA ARG A 145 -23.82 10.22 -9.32
C ARG A 145 -22.79 10.80 -10.28
N SER A 146 -21.90 10.01 -10.85
CA SER A 146 -20.95 10.51 -11.84
C SER A 146 -21.70 11.00 -13.09
N ARG A 147 -21.28 12.16 -13.62
CA ARG A 147 -21.89 12.77 -14.81
C ARG A 147 -21.89 11.81 -16.01
N ALA A 148 -20.84 11.01 -16.13
CA ALA A 148 -20.73 10.03 -17.20
C ALA A 148 -21.80 8.93 -17.18
N LEU A 149 -22.32 8.57 -15.98
CA LEU A 149 -23.39 7.57 -15.83
C LEU A 149 -24.78 8.21 -15.81
N GLN A 150 -24.91 9.43 -15.26
CA GLN A 150 -26.22 10.11 -15.22
C GLN A 150 -26.62 10.69 -16.58
N ASP A 151 -25.67 11.25 -17.31
CA ASP A 151 -25.93 11.81 -18.66
C ASP A 151 -24.72 11.51 -19.57
N PRO A 152 -24.65 10.31 -20.15
CA PRO A 152 -23.58 9.92 -21.07
C PRO A 152 -23.56 10.76 -22.33
N MET A 153 -24.73 11.24 -22.79
CA MET A 153 -24.84 12.05 -24.01
C MET A 153 -24.25 13.44 -23.81
N ALA A 154 -24.55 14.12 -22.69
CA ALA A 154 -23.94 15.40 -22.37
C ALA A 154 -22.40 15.32 -22.26
N PHE A 155 -21.87 14.23 -21.73
CA PHE A 155 -20.42 14.00 -21.69
C PHE A 155 -19.83 13.87 -23.11
N ILE A 156 -20.51 13.19 -24.00
CA ILE A 156 -20.08 13.04 -25.40
C ILE A 156 -20.19 14.39 -26.14
N ASP A 157 -21.27 15.12 -25.94
CA ASP A 157 -21.50 16.40 -26.59
C ASP A 157 -20.48 17.46 -26.14
N ASP A 158 -20.08 17.49 -24.87
CA ASP A 158 -18.98 18.33 -24.41
C ASP A 158 -17.66 18.02 -25.17
N LYS A 159 -17.37 16.74 -25.41
CA LYS A 159 -16.18 16.34 -26.18
C LYS A 159 -16.26 16.70 -27.64
N ARG A 160 -17.44 16.56 -28.23
CA ARG A 160 -17.70 16.99 -29.64
C ARG A 160 -17.54 18.51 -29.78
N MET A 161 -18.11 19.28 -28.85
CA MET A 161 -17.98 20.74 -28.86
C MET A 161 -16.52 21.17 -28.76
N LEU A 162 -15.74 20.55 -27.89
CA LEU A 162 -14.30 20.81 -27.76
C LEU A 162 -13.55 20.48 -29.06
N LEU A 163 -13.90 19.38 -29.71
CA LEU A 163 -13.32 18.98 -30.99
C LEU A 163 -13.61 20.00 -32.08
N ASP A 164 -14.88 20.40 -32.23
CA ASP A 164 -15.32 21.40 -33.22
C ASP A 164 -14.62 22.74 -33.01
N TYR A 165 -14.50 23.17 -31.75
CA TYR A 165 -13.78 24.40 -31.42
C TYR A 165 -12.29 24.30 -31.80
N THR A 166 -11.67 23.20 -31.48
CA THR A 166 -10.25 22.98 -31.79
C THR A 166 -10.01 22.92 -33.31
N GLN A 167 -10.90 22.26 -34.03
CA GLN A 167 -10.83 22.16 -35.50
C GLN A 167 -10.98 23.55 -36.16
N LYS A 168 -11.95 24.36 -35.69
CA LYS A 168 -12.14 25.73 -36.19
C LYS A 168 -10.91 26.62 -35.91
N ASN A 169 -10.37 26.53 -34.73
CA ASN A 169 -9.14 27.27 -34.36
C ASN A 169 -7.95 26.85 -35.23
N LEU A 170 -7.78 25.56 -35.46
CA LEU A 170 -6.71 25.06 -36.33
C LEU A 170 -6.83 25.58 -37.75
N ALA A 171 -8.04 25.53 -38.31
CA ALA A 171 -8.31 26.05 -39.66
C ALA A 171 -8.02 27.56 -39.73
N ALA A 172 -8.49 28.34 -38.76
CA ALA A 172 -8.25 29.79 -38.73
C ALA A 172 -6.77 30.13 -38.60
N LEU A 173 -6.02 29.44 -37.76
CA LEU A 173 -4.57 29.61 -37.62
C LEU A 173 -3.80 29.25 -38.90
N ALA A 174 -4.20 28.17 -39.56
CA ALA A 174 -3.60 27.78 -40.84
C ALA A 174 -3.85 28.82 -41.93
N GLN A 175 -5.07 29.33 -42.05
CA GLN A 175 -5.43 30.40 -43.00
C GLN A 175 -4.63 31.68 -42.71
N HIS A 176 -4.54 32.09 -41.44
CA HIS A 176 -3.78 33.26 -41.03
C HIS A 176 -2.29 33.12 -41.39
N GLN A 177 -1.72 31.96 -41.12
CA GLN A 177 -0.33 31.69 -41.44
C GLN A 177 -0.06 31.72 -42.95
N MET A 178 -0.96 31.12 -43.72
CA MET A 178 -0.88 31.17 -45.19
C MET A 178 -0.95 32.62 -45.72
N ALA A 179 -1.91 33.41 -45.23
CA ALA A 179 -2.06 34.82 -45.60
C ALA A 179 -0.81 35.62 -45.27
N GLN A 180 -0.21 35.46 -44.08
CA GLN A 180 1.04 36.10 -43.73
C GLN A 180 2.19 35.71 -44.66
N ARG A 181 2.35 34.43 -44.97
CA ARG A 181 3.39 33.94 -45.89
C ARG A 181 3.18 34.50 -47.31
N THR A 182 1.93 34.53 -47.78
CA THR A 182 1.62 35.13 -49.08
C THR A 182 1.92 36.62 -49.11
N GLN A 183 1.57 37.36 -48.06
CA GLN A 183 1.89 38.77 -47.93
C GLN A 183 3.40 39.04 -47.94
N GLN A 184 4.17 38.26 -47.18
CA GLN A 184 5.63 38.34 -47.16
C GLN A 184 6.24 38.04 -48.54
N PHE A 185 5.75 37.00 -49.19
CA PHE A 185 6.19 36.65 -50.54
C PHE A 185 5.89 37.78 -51.51
N THR A 186 4.68 38.32 -51.52
CA THR A 186 4.29 39.43 -52.38
C THR A 186 5.16 40.67 -52.13
N ALA A 187 5.42 41.01 -50.89
CA ALA A 187 6.27 42.14 -50.52
C ALA A 187 7.73 41.94 -50.99
N LEU A 188 8.28 40.72 -50.85
CA LEU A 188 9.62 40.39 -51.34
C LEU A 188 9.70 40.41 -52.87
N ALA A 189 8.69 39.87 -53.55
CA ALA A 189 8.60 39.91 -55.01
C ALA A 189 8.50 41.34 -55.53
N ALA A 190 7.72 42.20 -54.86
CA ALA A 190 7.64 43.63 -55.24
C ALA A 190 8.96 44.37 -55.03
N LYS A 191 9.72 44.05 -53.92
CA LYS A 191 11.05 44.62 -53.70
C LYS A 191 12.05 44.17 -54.77
N LEU A 192 12.02 42.90 -55.13
CA LEU A 192 12.90 42.36 -56.15
C LEU A 192 12.60 43.01 -57.51
N ASP A 193 11.33 43.16 -57.81
CA ASP A 193 10.84 43.78 -59.04
C ASP A 193 11.25 45.28 -59.08
N ALA A 194 11.15 46.00 -57.97
CA ALA A 194 11.57 47.41 -57.88
C ALA A 194 13.11 47.59 -58.06
N LEU A 195 13.90 46.59 -57.67
CA LEU A 195 15.35 46.59 -57.80
C LEU A 195 15.83 46.08 -59.17
N SER A 196 14.92 45.65 -60.06
CA SER A 196 15.26 45.13 -61.38
C SER A 196 15.81 46.26 -62.28
N PRO A 197 17.07 46.15 -62.73
CA PRO A 197 17.63 47.17 -63.65
C PRO A 197 16.87 47.33 -64.96
N LEU A 198 16.29 46.22 -65.45
CA LEU A 198 15.52 46.24 -66.71
C LEU A 198 14.21 47.07 -66.58
N LYS A 199 13.55 47.06 -65.42
CA LYS A 199 12.37 47.91 -65.18
C LYS A 199 12.73 49.38 -65.02
N VAL A 200 13.87 49.68 -64.45
CA VAL A 200 14.40 51.06 -64.36
C VAL A 200 14.60 51.60 -65.76
N LEU A 201 15.24 50.82 -66.64
CA LEU A 201 15.38 51.18 -68.03
C LEU A 201 14.05 51.31 -68.78
N GLY A 202 13.05 50.42 -68.52
CA GLY A 202 11.72 50.48 -69.12
C GLY A 202 10.92 51.73 -68.74
N ARG A 203 11.27 52.43 -67.62
CA ARG A 203 10.65 53.70 -67.20
C ARG A 203 11.23 54.94 -67.90
N GLY A 204 12.15 54.75 -68.89
CA GLY A 204 12.75 55.83 -69.61
C GLY A 204 14.08 56.29 -69.04
N TYR A 205 14.65 55.61 -68.06
CA TYR A 205 16.01 55.84 -67.64
C TYR A 205 16.97 55.12 -68.60
N ALA A 206 18.17 55.64 -68.70
CA ALA A 206 19.25 55.05 -69.51
C ALA A 206 20.51 54.87 -68.67
N VAL A 207 21.31 53.92 -69.06
CA VAL A 207 22.63 53.70 -68.45
C VAL A 207 23.67 54.02 -69.45
N ALA A 208 24.51 55.01 -69.12
CA ALA A 208 25.64 55.39 -69.94
C ALA A 208 26.87 54.56 -69.56
N ARG A 209 27.61 54.04 -70.61
CA ARG A 209 28.88 53.31 -70.44
C ARG A 209 29.95 53.92 -71.31
N ASN A 210 31.23 53.87 -70.85
CA ASN A 210 32.38 54.22 -71.69
C ASN A 210 32.70 53.05 -72.63
N GLU A 211 33.72 53.27 -73.51
CA GLU A 211 34.21 52.24 -74.45
C GLU A 211 34.74 50.98 -73.73
N GLN A 212 35.16 51.09 -72.47
CA GLN A 212 35.56 49.93 -71.63
C GLN A 212 34.43 49.20 -70.96
N GLY A 213 33.20 49.60 -71.18
CA GLY A 213 32.03 48.99 -70.60
C GLY A 213 31.69 49.39 -69.16
N GLN A 214 32.39 50.36 -68.56
CA GLN A 214 32.16 50.87 -67.21
C GLN A 214 31.02 51.86 -67.21
N ILE A 215 30.10 51.75 -66.20
CA ILE A 215 28.97 52.61 -66.03
C ILE A 215 29.44 54.01 -65.58
N LEU A 216 29.08 55.02 -66.35
CA LEU A 216 29.32 56.42 -65.99
C LEU A 216 28.27 56.88 -64.98
N ARG A 217 28.69 57.32 -63.84
CA ARG A 217 27.78 57.77 -62.75
C ARG A 217 27.73 59.29 -62.63
N ALA A 218 28.73 59.98 -63.16
CA ALA A 218 28.82 61.41 -63.14
C ALA A 218 29.30 61.95 -64.50
N ALA A 219 28.85 63.14 -64.89
CA ALA A 219 29.24 63.78 -66.19
C ALA A 219 30.77 64.05 -66.34
N GLN A 220 31.46 64.13 -65.18
CA GLN A 220 32.91 64.35 -65.14
C GLN A 220 33.73 63.11 -65.47
N GLU A 221 33.09 61.94 -65.52
CA GLU A 221 33.76 60.68 -65.85
C GLU A 221 33.89 60.45 -67.36
N ALA A 222 33.31 61.33 -68.19
CA ALA A 222 33.43 61.35 -69.66
C ALA A 222 34.19 62.57 -70.14
N ALA A 223 35.17 62.39 -71.01
CA ALA A 223 35.88 63.49 -71.68
C ALA A 223 35.08 63.99 -72.92
N ALA A 224 35.20 65.29 -73.22
CA ALA A 224 34.58 65.83 -74.42
C ALA A 224 35.09 65.15 -75.67
N GLY A 225 34.24 64.52 -76.50
CA GLY A 225 34.60 63.77 -77.69
C GLY A 225 34.79 62.24 -77.45
N GLU A 226 34.56 61.73 -76.19
CA GLU A 226 34.65 60.33 -75.91
C GLU A 226 33.36 59.62 -76.36
N LYS A 227 33.45 58.41 -76.92
CA LYS A 227 32.30 57.61 -77.35
C LYS A 227 31.66 56.97 -76.10
N ILE A 228 30.38 57.24 -75.99
CA ILE A 228 29.56 56.73 -74.89
C ILE A 228 28.44 55.86 -75.45
N GLU A 229 28.25 54.66 -74.93
CA GLU A 229 27.11 53.84 -75.22
C GLU A 229 25.97 54.10 -74.16
N VAL A 230 24.83 54.48 -74.63
CA VAL A 230 23.64 54.70 -73.79
C VAL A 230 22.73 53.54 -73.99
N LEU A 231 22.63 52.69 -72.94
CA LEU A 231 21.68 51.57 -72.91
C LEU A 231 20.29 52.08 -72.55
N LEU A 232 19.33 51.79 -73.40
CA LEU A 232 17.88 52.06 -73.20
C LEU A 232 17.15 50.80 -72.79
N GLY A 233 15.87 50.89 -72.47
CA GLY A 233 15.02 49.74 -72.18
C GLY A 233 14.90 48.71 -73.32
N GLN A 234 15.09 49.20 -74.55
CA GLN A 234 15.20 48.39 -75.77
C GLN A 234 16.27 48.99 -76.65
N GLY A 235 17.35 48.26 -76.81
CA GLY A 235 18.52 48.70 -77.67
C GLY A 235 19.44 49.64 -76.98
N SER A 236 20.50 50.08 -77.76
CA SER A 236 21.51 51.06 -77.28
C SER A 236 21.75 52.14 -78.33
N LEU A 237 22.15 53.31 -77.89
CA LEU A 237 22.57 54.45 -78.74
C LEU A 237 24.04 54.74 -78.46
N ASN A 238 24.81 54.90 -79.54
CA ASN A 238 26.16 55.38 -79.44
C ASN A 238 26.22 56.90 -79.65
N CYS A 239 26.73 57.62 -78.64
CA CYS A 239 26.87 59.07 -78.66
C CYS A 239 28.38 59.45 -78.63
N THR A 240 28.72 60.59 -79.21
CA THR A 240 30.10 61.17 -79.14
C THR A 240 30.00 62.58 -78.64
#